data_b45499d63290990f72096e61fe7c9175
#
_entry.id   b45499d63290990f72096e61fe7c9175
#
_cell.length_a   1.000
_cell.length_b   1.000
_cell.length_c   1.000
_cell.angle_alpha   90.00
_cell.angle_beta   90.00
_cell.angle_gamma   90.00
#
_symmetry.space_group_name_H-M   'P 1'
#
loop_
_entity.id
_entity.type
_entity.pdbx_description
1 polymer ?
#
loop_
_entity_poly.entity_id
_entity_poly.type
_entity_poly.pdbx_seq_one_letter_code
_entity_poly.pdbx_strand_id
1 'polypeptide(L)'
;MKPPFDIAGDLDTPVSAFAKLASLRPRFLLESVEGGERQGRYSFIGFGDALEVKLDAHAFQIGDQRRAVPKDAHELLQGLRDALRLAPRPEPSVAQVPLAGGLVGYTSYDIVRYFEKLPSIAAPLPNAPPLLHYTAPRSLLVFDHSTRAIALLHAGSESDRAALRRAVVDALRGPAPSTLNARGQYTPPVAALSREDFIRGVGRTKEYIAAGDVYQLVLSSRFSGRHQLDPFQVYRALRLVNPSPYMFYCQLGELTVVG
;
A
#
# COMPACT_ATOMS: atom_id res chain seq x y z
N MET A 1 -28.72 3.87 -9.89
CA MET A 1 -27.27 4.05 -10.06
C MET A 1 -26.89 3.65 -11.48
N LYS A 2 -25.92 4.34 -12.09
CA LYS A 2 -25.48 4.03 -13.47
C LYS A 2 -24.13 3.28 -13.42
N PRO A 3 -23.91 2.28 -14.27
CA PRO A 3 -22.59 1.62 -14.36
C PRO A 3 -21.49 2.66 -14.67
N PRO A 4 -20.28 2.46 -14.12
CA PRO A 4 -19.86 1.33 -13.28
C PRO A 4 -20.15 1.51 -11.78
N PHE A 5 -20.65 2.65 -11.32
CA PHE A 5 -21.04 2.95 -9.94
C PHE A 5 -22.48 2.44 -9.68
N ASP A 6 -22.63 1.13 -9.69
CA ASP A 6 -23.94 0.45 -9.63
C ASP A 6 -24.11 -0.47 -8.41
N ILE A 7 -23.19 -0.41 -7.44
CA ILE A 7 -23.28 -1.07 -6.14
C ILE A 7 -23.54 -0.01 -5.08
N ALA A 8 -24.54 -0.21 -4.23
CA ALA A 8 -24.81 0.68 -3.11
C ALA A 8 -23.67 0.59 -2.06
N GLY A 9 -23.16 1.74 -1.65
CA GLY A 9 -22.07 1.88 -0.67
C GLY A 9 -22.46 2.67 0.57
N ASP A 10 -23.77 2.74 0.87
CA ASP A 10 -24.32 3.51 2.00
C ASP A 10 -24.28 2.72 3.33
N LEU A 11 -24.22 1.38 3.29
CA LEU A 11 -24.15 0.51 4.46
C LEU A 11 -22.74 0.02 4.78
N ASP A 12 -21.78 0.22 3.89
CA ASP A 12 -20.41 -0.27 4.05
C ASP A 12 -19.39 0.87 3.98
N THR A 13 -18.46 0.85 4.93
CA THR A 13 -17.23 1.65 4.82
C THR A 13 -16.16 0.87 4.04
N PRO A 14 -15.14 1.52 3.47
CA PRO A 14 -14.02 0.81 2.85
C PRO A 14 -13.36 -0.20 3.79
N VAL A 15 -13.28 0.09 5.09
CA VAL A 15 -12.76 -0.80 6.14
C VAL A 15 -13.63 -2.04 6.31
N SER A 16 -14.97 -1.88 6.42
CA SER A 16 -15.88 -3.01 6.56
C SER A 16 -15.88 -3.89 5.31
N ALA A 17 -15.88 -3.25 4.14
CA ALA A 17 -15.82 -3.94 2.86
C ALA A 17 -14.52 -4.72 2.69
N PHE A 18 -13.36 -4.14 3.02
CA PHE A 18 -12.08 -4.84 2.97
C PHE A 18 -12.12 -6.14 3.79
N ALA A 19 -12.64 -6.07 5.00
CA ALA A 19 -12.77 -7.24 5.87
C ALA A 19 -13.76 -8.28 5.33
N LYS A 20 -14.92 -7.85 4.82
CA LYS A 20 -15.94 -8.74 4.25
C LYS A 20 -15.48 -9.44 2.96
N LEU A 21 -14.56 -8.82 2.22
CA LEU A 21 -13.98 -9.36 0.99
C LEU A 21 -12.83 -10.36 1.22
N ALA A 22 -12.61 -10.85 2.45
CA ALA A 22 -11.49 -11.75 2.78
C ALA A 22 -11.40 -12.97 1.85
N SER A 23 -12.53 -13.59 1.47
CA SER A 23 -12.59 -14.71 0.53
C SER A 23 -12.17 -14.35 -0.90
N LEU A 24 -12.22 -13.08 -1.28
CA LEU A 24 -11.83 -12.56 -2.58
C LEU A 24 -10.38 -12.05 -2.59
N ARG A 25 -9.61 -12.29 -1.53
CA ARG A 25 -8.17 -11.98 -1.40
C ARG A 25 -7.86 -10.50 -1.62
N PRO A 26 -8.32 -9.59 -0.73
CA PRO A 26 -7.95 -8.19 -0.79
C PRO A 26 -6.43 -8.03 -0.60
N ARG A 27 -5.81 -7.14 -1.41
CA ARG A 27 -4.38 -6.90 -1.46
C ARG A 27 -3.99 -5.57 -0.84
N PHE A 28 -4.79 -4.56 -1.07
CA PHE A 28 -4.59 -3.25 -0.48
C PHE A 28 -5.90 -2.51 -0.26
N LEU A 29 -5.85 -1.60 0.68
CA LEU A 29 -6.86 -0.56 0.93
C LEU A 29 -6.15 0.79 0.91
N LEU A 30 -6.59 1.70 0.05
CA LEU A 30 -6.16 3.09 0.01
C LEU A 30 -7.36 3.95 0.37
N GLU A 31 -7.25 4.73 1.44
CA GLU A 31 -8.33 5.59 1.92
C GLU A 31 -7.93 7.05 1.88
N SER A 32 -8.90 7.88 1.57
CA SER A 32 -8.83 9.32 1.81
C SER A 32 -9.73 9.62 3.02
N VAL A 33 -9.13 9.89 4.18
CA VAL A 33 -9.85 9.92 5.47
C VAL A 33 -10.24 11.34 5.90
N GLU A 34 -9.42 12.35 5.55
CA GLU A 34 -9.66 13.75 5.90
C GLU A 34 -9.57 14.66 4.67
N GLY A 35 -10.30 15.78 4.68
CA GLY A 35 -10.09 16.85 3.70
C GLY A 35 -11.35 17.40 3.00
N GLY A 36 -12.55 17.08 3.48
CA GLY A 36 -13.80 17.56 2.88
C GLY A 36 -14.12 16.93 1.52
N GLU A 37 -15.23 17.31 0.89
CA GLU A 37 -15.78 16.69 -0.32
C GLU A 37 -14.83 16.67 -1.54
N ARG A 38 -13.81 17.53 -1.58
CA ARG A 38 -12.87 17.60 -2.70
C ARG A 38 -11.60 16.75 -2.54
N GLN A 39 -11.14 16.50 -1.32
CA GLN A 39 -9.90 15.76 -1.07
C GLN A 39 -10.12 14.30 -0.65
N GLY A 40 -11.26 14.01 0.01
CA GLY A 40 -11.59 12.67 0.51
C GLY A 40 -12.58 11.89 -0.35
N ARG A 41 -12.64 12.13 -1.68
CA ARG A 41 -13.72 11.60 -2.50
C ARG A 41 -13.69 10.12 -2.74
N TYR A 42 -12.50 9.52 -2.94
CA TYR A 42 -12.39 8.13 -3.34
C TYR A 42 -11.58 7.29 -2.36
N SER A 43 -12.01 6.04 -2.16
CA SER A 43 -11.22 4.98 -1.56
C SER A 43 -11.17 3.77 -2.48
N PHE A 44 -10.09 2.98 -2.39
CA PHE A 44 -9.81 1.90 -3.32
C PHE A 44 -9.45 0.61 -2.59
N ILE A 45 -10.03 -0.51 -3.03
CA ILE A 45 -9.64 -1.85 -2.60
C ILE A 45 -9.20 -2.64 -3.82
N GLY A 46 -7.91 -2.99 -3.88
CA GLY A 46 -7.40 -3.93 -4.87
C GLY A 46 -7.51 -5.35 -4.36
N PHE A 47 -7.99 -6.30 -5.17
CA PHE A 47 -8.22 -7.67 -4.73
C PHE A 47 -8.12 -8.71 -5.86
N GLY A 48 -8.09 -9.99 -5.48
CA GLY A 48 -8.01 -11.13 -6.38
C GLY A 48 -6.59 -11.44 -6.84
N ASP A 49 -6.48 -12.06 -8.02
CA ASP A 49 -5.18 -12.34 -8.65
C ASP A 49 -4.48 -11.04 -9.01
N ALA A 50 -3.15 -11.05 -8.88
CA ALA A 50 -2.35 -9.86 -9.10
C ALA A 50 -1.01 -10.20 -9.76
N LEU A 51 -0.50 -9.27 -10.56
CA LEU A 51 0.90 -9.27 -10.96
C LEU A 51 1.73 -8.75 -9.79
N GLU A 52 2.68 -9.54 -9.31
CA GLU A 52 3.64 -9.13 -8.28
C GLU A 52 4.94 -8.67 -8.95
N VAL A 53 5.49 -7.56 -8.45
CA VAL A 53 6.77 -7.00 -8.92
C VAL A 53 7.67 -6.79 -7.71
N LYS A 54 8.83 -7.45 -7.68
CA LYS A 54 9.71 -7.46 -6.53
C LYS A 54 11.18 -7.32 -6.94
N LEU A 55 11.89 -6.44 -6.29
CA LEU A 55 13.34 -6.34 -6.39
C LEU A 55 13.96 -6.59 -5.03
N ASP A 56 14.76 -7.63 -4.93
CA ASP A 56 15.58 -7.93 -3.76
C ASP A 56 17.09 -7.99 -4.14
N ALA A 57 17.92 -8.40 -3.21
CA ALA A 57 19.36 -8.51 -3.43
C ALA A 57 19.76 -9.55 -4.51
N HIS A 58 18.85 -10.42 -4.92
CA HIS A 58 19.14 -11.60 -5.75
C HIS A 58 18.49 -11.53 -7.12
N ALA A 59 17.36 -10.83 -7.25
CA ALA A 59 16.61 -10.82 -8.50
C ALA A 59 15.66 -9.62 -8.60
N PHE A 60 15.34 -9.26 -9.84
CA PHE A 60 14.19 -8.47 -10.19
C PHE A 60 13.11 -9.39 -10.77
N GLN A 61 12.02 -9.56 -10.06
CA GLN A 61 10.93 -10.45 -10.42
C GLN A 61 9.71 -9.66 -10.92
N ILE A 62 9.12 -10.08 -12.04
CA ILE A 62 7.87 -9.53 -12.60
C ILE A 62 6.95 -10.73 -12.88
N GLY A 63 5.94 -10.95 -12.05
CA GLY A 63 5.15 -12.17 -12.07
C GLY A 63 6.04 -13.41 -11.91
N ASP A 64 5.95 -14.35 -12.83
CA ASP A 64 6.78 -15.57 -12.83
C ASP A 64 8.17 -15.36 -13.46
N GLN A 65 8.41 -14.20 -14.09
CA GLN A 65 9.69 -13.90 -14.74
C GLN A 65 10.71 -13.42 -13.71
N ARG A 66 11.81 -14.17 -13.59
CA ARG A 66 12.95 -13.78 -12.77
C ARG A 66 14.07 -13.24 -13.66
N ARG A 67 14.51 -12.01 -13.40
CA ARG A 67 15.56 -11.31 -14.13
C ARG A 67 16.73 -11.00 -13.20
N ALA A 68 17.89 -10.70 -13.78
CA ALA A 68 19.04 -10.20 -13.01
C ALA A 68 18.68 -8.88 -12.29
N VAL A 69 19.36 -8.63 -11.18
CA VAL A 69 19.26 -7.33 -10.49
C VAL A 69 19.72 -6.23 -11.45
N PRO A 70 18.94 -5.14 -11.63
CA PRO A 70 19.34 -4.02 -12.46
C PRO A 70 20.70 -3.44 -12.04
N LYS A 71 21.53 -3.08 -12.98
CA LYS A 71 22.86 -2.51 -12.72
C LYS A 71 22.83 -1.00 -12.48
N ASP A 72 21.85 -0.33 -13.05
CA ASP A 72 21.73 1.12 -13.01
C ASP A 72 20.27 1.58 -13.06
N ALA A 73 20.06 2.90 -12.97
CA ALA A 73 18.75 3.51 -13.03
C ALA A 73 18.00 3.22 -14.35
N HIS A 74 18.72 3.11 -15.46
CA HIS A 74 18.11 2.87 -16.77
C HIS A 74 17.48 1.47 -16.81
N GLU A 75 18.22 0.44 -16.40
CA GLU A 75 17.73 -0.95 -16.34
C GLU A 75 16.57 -1.08 -15.34
N LEU A 76 16.67 -0.42 -14.18
CA LEU A 76 15.59 -0.41 -13.18
C LEU A 76 14.30 0.20 -13.75
N LEU A 77 14.39 1.39 -14.33
CA LEU A 77 13.24 2.09 -14.90
C LEU A 77 12.64 1.34 -16.10
N GLN A 78 13.49 0.71 -16.92
CA GLN A 78 13.01 -0.14 -18.01
C GLN A 78 12.22 -1.34 -17.49
N GLY A 79 12.73 -2.01 -16.45
CA GLY A 79 12.01 -3.11 -15.80
C GLY A 79 10.67 -2.69 -15.20
N LEU A 80 10.59 -1.51 -14.57
CA LEU A 80 9.32 -0.97 -14.06
C LEU A 80 8.35 -0.61 -15.18
N ARG A 81 8.82 -0.08 -16.32
CA ARG A 81 7.98 0.14 -17.51
C ARG A 81 7.43 -1.16 -18.08
N ASP A 82 8.26 -2.20 -18.12
CA ASP A 82 7.82 -3.54 -18.56
C ASP A 82 6.76 -4.09 -17.61
N ALA A 83 6.94 -3.96 -16.30
CA ALA A 83 5.96 -4.34 -15.30
C ALA A 83 4.62 -3.60 -15.49
N LEU A 84 4.66 -2.28 -15.75
CA LEU A 84 3.45 -1.49 -16.03
C LEU A 84 2.74 -1.93 -17.31
N ARG A 85 3.48 -2.36 -18.35
CA ARG A 85 2.88 -2.89 -19.58
C ARG A 85 2.17 -4.23 -19.36
N LEU A 86 2.72 -5.06 -18.46
CA LEU A 86 2.16 -6.36 -18.07
C LEU A 86 1.05 -6.26 -17.03
N ALA A 87 0.96 -5.13 -16.32
CA ALA A 87 -0.06 -4.92 -15.30
C ALA A 87 -1.47 -5.06 -15.87
N PRO A 88 -2.38 -5.77 -15.17
CA PRO A 88 -3.79 -5.83 -15.55
C PRO A 88 -4.37 -4.42 -15.72
N ARG A 89 -5.27 -4.28 -16.69
CA ARG A 89 -6.02 -3.05 -16.95
C ARG A 89 -7.48 -3.26 -16.61
N PRO A 90 -7.91 -2.92 -15.39
CA PRO A 90 -9.30 -3.06 -15.00
C PRO A 90 -10.22 -2.13 -15.80
N GLU A 91 -11.32 -2.70 -16.28
CA GLU A 91 -12.37 -2.00 -17.02
C GLU A 91 -13.70 -2.05 -16.26
N PRO A 92 -14.64 -1.13 -16.52
CA PRO A 92 -14.56 -0.01 -17.46
C PRO A 92 -13.68 1.14 -16.94
N SER A 93 -12.97 1.80 -17.84
CA SER A 93 -12.23 3.02 -17.50
C SER A 93 -13.19 4.16 -17.16
N VAL A 94 -12.91 4.89 -16.10
CA VAL A 94 -13.72 6.01 -15.62
C VAL A 94 -12.82 7.25 -15.49
N ALA A 95 -13.03 8.23 -16.35
CA ALA A 95 -12.15 9.40 -16.45
C ALA A 95 -11.97 10.20 -15.15
N GLN A 96 -12.98 10.19 -14.26
CA GLN A 96 -12.94 10.93 -12.99
C GLN A 96 -12.26 10.14 -11.86
N VAL A 97 -12.00 8.84 -12.04
CA VAL A 97 -11.37 7.99 -11.02
C VAL A 97 -9.84 8.12 -11.14
N PRO A 98 -9.14 8.59 -10.09
CA PRO A 98 -7.70 8.85 -10.19
C PRO A 98 -6.83 7.58 -10.22
N LEU A 99 -7.38 6.43 -9.83
CA LEU A 99 -6.70 5.13 -9.86
C LEU A 99 -7.60 4.11 -10.55
N ALA A 100 -7.20 3.66 -11.73
CA ALA A 100 -7.92 2.64 -12.51
C ALA A 100 -7.07 1.38 -12.73
N GLY A 101 -5.97 1.20 -11.97
CA GLY A 101 -5.04 0.08 -12.07
C GLY A 101 -3.60 0.53 -11.91
N GLY A 102 -2.64 -0.31 -12.33
CA GLY A 102 -1.21 -0.04 -12.20
C GLY A 102 -0.57 -0.71 -11.00
N LEU A 103 0.61 -0.27 -10.62
CA LEU A 103 1.42 -0.84 -9.56
C LEU A 103 1.19 -0.10 -8.24
N VAL A 104 0.75 -0.83 -7.21
CA VAL A 104 0.56 -0.31 -5.84
C VAL A 104 1.49 -1.05 -4.90
N GLY A 105 2.24 -0.34 -4.07
CA GLY A 105 3.20 -0.95 -3.16
C GLY A 105 4.17 0.06 -2.60
N TYR A 106 5.41 -0.36 -2.32
CA TYR A 106 6.44 0.50 -1.79
C TYR A 106 7.76 0.39 -2.52
N THR A 107 8.54 1.44 -2.40
CA THR A 107 9.95 1.51 -2.74
C THR A 107 10.71 1.92 -1.49
N SER A 108 11.74 1.14 -1.10
CA SER A 108 12.58 1.48 0.04
C SER A 108 13.45 2.71 -0.26
N TYR A 109 13.93 3.37 0.80
CA TYR A 109 14.86 4.50 0.64
C TYR A 109 16.11 4.12 -0.16
N ASP A 110 16.64 2.92 0.02
CA ASP A 110 17.89 2.48 -0.62
C ASP A 110 17.81 2.37 -2.14
N ILE A 111 16.63 2.44 -2.75
CA ILE A 111 16.47 2.53 -4.20
C ILE A 111 17.13 3.81 -4.77
N VAL A 112 17.31 4.83 -3.94
CA VAL A 112 18.01 6.07 -4.31
C VAL A 112 19.42 5.81 -4.83
N ARG A 113 20.05 4.69 -4.43
CA ARG A 113 21.41 4.29 -4.87
C ARG A 113 21.49 3.95 -6.36
N TYR A 114 20.37 3.73 -7.01
CA TYR A 114 20.31 3.62 -8.47
C TYR A 114 20.44 4.98 -9.17
N PHE A 115 20.12 6.08 -8.47
CA PHE A 115 20.07 7.43 -9.02
C PHE A 115 21.19 8.32 -8.50
N GLU A 116 21.64 8.09 -7.26
CA GLU A 116 22.62 8.92 -6.57
C GLU A 116 23.79 8.09 -6.03
N LYS A 117 24.99 8.67 -6.08
CA LYS A 117 26.19 8.08 -5.48
C LYS A 117 26.22 8.38 -3.99
N LEU A 118 25.72 7.48 -3.19
CA LEU A 118 25.73 7.58 -1.73
C LEU A 118 26.77 6.63 -1.12
N PRO A 119 27.47 7.05 -0.04
CA PRO A 119 28.37 6.16 0.67
C PRO A 119 27.62 4.98 1.28
N SER A 120 28.22 3.78 1.23
CA SER A 120 27.65 2.60 1.88
C SER A 120 28.19 2.51 3.30
N ILE A 121 27.47 3.14 4.25
CA ILE A 121 27.86 3.24 5.66
C ILE A 121 27.31 2.06 6.49
N ALA A 122 26.15 1.54 6.12
CA ALA A 122 25.47 0.49 6.86
C ALA A 122 25.66 -0.87 6.18
N ALA A 123 25.93 -1.90 6.99
CA ALA A 123 25.89 -3.29 6.51
C ALA A 123 24.45 -3.67 6.13
N PRO A 124 24.24 -4.51 5.09
CA PRO A 124 22.94 -5.04 4.77
C PRO A 124 22.33 -5.75 5.98
N LEU A 125 21.08 -5.45 6.28
CA LEU A 125 20.36 -6.15 7.35
C LEU A 125 20.08 -7.59 6.92
N PRO A 126 20.36 -8.59 7.77
CA PRO A 126 19.85 -9.94 7.55
C PRO A 126 18.33 -9.90 7.42
N ASN A 127 17.78 -10.55 6.41
CA ASN A 127 16.35 -10.56 6.11
C ASN A 127 15.74 -9.15 5.83
N ALA A 128 16.53 -8.28 5.20
CA ALA A 128 16.01 -6.98 4.76
C ALA A 128 14.79 -7.19 3.83
N PRO A 129 13.75 -6.37 3.97
CA PRO A 129 12.65 -6.39 3.01
C PRO A 129 13.16 -6.06 1.60
N PRO A 130 12.45 -6.47 0.54
CA PRO A 130 12.81 -6.11 -0.83
C PRO A 130 13.04 -4.61 -0.99
N LEU A 131 13.90 -4.21 -1.93
CA LEU A 131 14.11 -2.80 -2.27
C LEU A 131 12.84 -2.15 -2.82
N LEU A 132 12.04 -2.92 -3.55
CA LEU A 132 10.68 -2.54 -3.92
C LEU A 132 9.79 -3.79 -3.95
N HIS A 133 8.51 -3.58 -3.64
CA HIS A 133 7.48 -4.61 -3.82
C HIS A 133 6.17 -3.92 -4.20
N TYR A 134 5.66 -4.27 -5.38
CA TYR A 134 4.40 -3.78 -5.91
C TYR A 134 3.48 -4.93 -6.27
N THR A 135 2.20 -4.67 -6.19
CA THR A 135 1.13 -5.55 -6.65
C THR A 135 0.24 -4.81 -7.64
N ALA A 136 -0.22 -5.49 -8.68
CA ALA A 136 -1.19 -4.97 -9.64
C ALA A 136 -2.36 -5.96 -9.73
N PRO A 137 -3.42 -5.79 -8.92
CA PRO A 137 -4.55 -6.71 -8.89
C PRO A 137 -5.39 -6.61 -10.17
N ARG A 138 -6.06 -7.70 -10.52
CA ARG A 138 -7.01 -7.74 -11.65
C ARG A 138 -8.32 -7.03 -11.34
N SER A 139 -8.63 -6.78 -10.07
CA SER A 139 -9.91 -6.21 -9.64
C SER A 139 -9.72 -5.06 -8.69
N LEU A 140 -10.53 -4.04 -8.87
CA LEU A 140 -10.53 -2.83 -8.04
C LEU A 140 -11.97 -2.46 -7.68
N LEU A 141 -12.24 -2.28 -6.39
CA LEU A 141 -13.43 -1.59 -5.91
C LEU A 141 -13.09 -0.14 -5.67
N VAL A 142 -13.91 0.74 -6.20
CA VAL A 142 -13.79 2.20 -6.06
C VAL A 142 -15.00 2.70 -5.29
N PHE A 143 -14.79 3.24 -4.12
CA PHE A 143 -15.81 3.93 -3.32
C PHE A 143 -15.84 5.39 -3.72
N ASP A 144 -16.97 5.89 -4.18
CA ASP A 144 -17.23 7.33 -4.31
C ASP A 144 -18.03 7.80 -3.09
N HIS A 145 -17.37 8.46 -2.15
CA HIS A 145 -17.97 8.93 -0.92
C HIS A 145 -19.02 10.03 -1.15
N SER A 146 -18.90 10.81 -2.23
CA SER A 146 -19.86 11.86 -2.59
C SER A 146 -21.21 11.28 -3.03
N THR A 147 -21.18 10.21 -3.82
CA THR A 147 -22.40 9.57 -4.33
C THR A 147 -22.85 8.37 -3.51
N ARG A 148 -22.03 7.92 -2.55
CA ARG A 148 -22.23 6.70 -1.76
C ARG A 148 -22.44 5.47 -2.64
N ALA A 149 -21.71 5.42 -3.73
CA ALA A 149 -21.77 4.32 -4.68
C ALA A 149 -20.39 3.67 -4.84
N ILE A 150 -20.41 2.39 -5.17
CA ILE A 150 -19.21 1.60 -5.40
C ILE A 150 -19.17 1.14 -6.86
N ALA A 151 -18.02 1.29 -7.50
CA ALA A 151 -17.74 0.72 -8.80
C ALA A 151 -16.86 -0.51 -8.68
N LEU A 152 -17.14 -1.54 -9.49
CA LEU A 152 -16.26 -2.67 -9.70
C LEU A 152 -15.59 -2.54 -11.07
N LEU A 153 -14.27 -2.40 -11.06
CA LEU A 153 -13.42 -2.48 -12.25
C LEU A 153 -12.71 -3.83 -12.25
N HIS A 154 -12.62 -4.48 -13.42
CA HIS A 154 -12.04 -5.83 -13.56
C HIS A 154 -11.30 -6.02 -14.88
N ALA A 155 -10.10 -6.59 -14.82
CA ALA A 155 -9.32 -6.98 -15.99
C ALA A 155 -9.74 -8.39 -16.45
N GLY A 156 -10.84 -8.49 -17.17
CA GLY A 156 -11.42 -9.72 -17.67
C GLY A 156 -12.58 -9.43 -18.61
N SER A 157 -13.34 -10.46 -18.97
CA SER A 157 -14.54 -10.28 -19.78
C SER A 157 -15.67 -9.60 -18.97
N GLU A 158 -16.67 -9.07 -19.67
CA GLU A 158 -17.85 -8.52 -19.01
C GLU A 158 -18.64 -9.60 -18.25
N SER A 159 -18.65 -10.83 -18.73
CA SER A 159 -19.24 -11.97 -18.01
C SER A 159 -18.52 -12.27 -16.69
N ASP A 160 -17.17 -12.21 -16.70
CA ASP A 160 -16.36 -12.40 -15.48
C ASP A 160 -16.63 -11.27 -14.49
N ARG A 161 -16.64 -10.02 -14.96
CA ARG A 161 -16.96 -8.85 -14.15
C ARG A 161 -18.36 -8.97 -13.53
N ALA A 162 -19.36 -9.39 -14.30
CA ALA A 162 -20.73 -9.58 -13.80
C ALA A 162 -20.83 -10.70 -12.76
N ALA A 163 -20.10 -11.80 -12.94
CA ALA A 163 -20.01 -12.88 -11.94
C ALA A 163 -19.33 -12.40 -10.67
N LEU A 164 -18.20 -11.71 -10.81
CA LEU A 164 -17.46 -11.14 -9.68
C LEU A 164 -18.29 -10.10 -8.93
N ARG A 165 -19.06 -9.28 -9.64
CA ARG A 165 -19.97 -8.31 -9.03
C ARG A 165 -20.99 -8.98 -8.11
N ARG A 166 -21.56 -10.10 -8.50
CA ARG A 166 -22.48 -10.86 -7.62
C ARG A 166 -21.76 -11.32 -6.38
N ALA A 167 -20.58 -11.91 -6.50
CA ALA A 167 -19.78 -12.37 -5.35
C ALA A 167 -19.42 -11.20 -4.41
N VAL A 168 -19.06 -10.04 -4.95
CA VAL A 168 -18.80 -8.81 -4.16
C VAL A 168 -20.04 -8.36 -3.41
N VAL A 169 -21.20 -8.27 -4.09
CA VAL A 169 -22.47 -7.86 -3.46
C VAL A 169 -22.88 -8.85 -2.36
N ASP A 170 -22.72 -10.15 -2.59
CA ASP A 170 -23.03 -11.18 -1.59
C ASP A 170 -22.09 -11.08 -0.37
N ALA A 171 -20.80 -10.84 -0.60
CA ALA A 171 -19.84 -10.61 0.48
C ALA A 171 -20.18 -9.35 1.31
N LEU A 172 -20.54 -8.25 0.65
CA LEU A 172 -20.92 -7.00 1.33
C LEU A 172 -22.21 -7.15 2.16
N ARG A 173 -23.16 -7.95 1.72
CA ARG A 173 -24.38 -8.28 2.48
C ARG A 173 -24.13 -9.21 3.66
N GLY A 174 -22.99 -9.90 3.67
CA GLY A 174 -22.61 -10.80 4.75
C GLY A 174 -22.23 -10.07 6.05
N PRO A 175 -22.12 -10.78 7.16
CA PRO A 175 -21.67 -10.23 8.43
C PRO A 175 -20.18 -9.84 8.35
N ALA A 176 -19.77 -8.88 9.17
CA ALA A 176 -18.36 -8.60 9.37
C ALA A 176 -17.67 -9.81 10.03
N PRO A 177 -16.45 -10.19 9.61
CA PRO A 177 -15.72 -11.32 10.22
C PRO A 177 -15.50 -11.11 11.72
N SER A 178 -15.73 -12.16 12.52
CA SER A 178 -15.53 -12.13 13.97
C SER A 178 -14.07 -11.89 14.37
N THR A 179 -13.12 -12.23 13.50
CA THR A 179 -11.68 -11.98 13.66
C THR A 179 -11.33 -10.51 13.84
N LEU A 180 -12.20 -9.59 13.41
CA LEU A 180 -12.02 -8.14 13.62
C LEU A 180 -11.98 -7.72 15.11
N ASN A 181 -12.35 -8.59 16.04
CA ASN A 181 -12.34 -8.31 17.48
C ASN A 181 -11.30 -9.14 18.23
N ALA A 182 -10.44 -9.87 17.53
CA ALA A 182 -9.40 -10.68 18.16
C ALA A 182 -8.39 -9.80 18.90
N ARG A 183 -8.10 -10.14 20.15
CA ARG A 183 -7.03 -9.51 20.93
C ARG A 183 -5.72 -10.23 20.63
N GLY A 184 -4.64 -9.48 20.46
CA GLY A 184 -3.31 -10.04 20.30
C GLY A 184 -2.35 -9.49 21.36
N GLN A 185 -1.23 -10.18 21.54
CA GLN A 185 -0.15 -9.76 22.41
C GLN A 185 0.88 -8.97 21.61
N TYR A 186 1.57 -8.05 22.27
CA TYR A 186 2.70 -7.31 21.69
C TYR A 186 3.75 -7.04 22.76
N THR A 187 5.00 -6.88 22.33
CA THR A 187 6.07 -6.36 23.18
C THR A 187 6.19 -4.84 22.99
N PRO A 188 6.49 -4.07 24.05
CA PRO A 188 6.77 -2.65 23.87
C PRO A 188 7.83 -2.43 22.80
N PRO A 189 7.63 -1.49 21.87
CA PRO A 189 8.60 -1.23 20.81
C PRO A 189 9.88 -0.62 21.41
N VAL A 190 11.04 -1.10 20.92
CA VAL A 190 12.36 -0.64 21.30
C VAL A 190 12.92 0.28 20.21
N ALA A 191 13.38 1.47 20.58
CA ALA A 191 14.01 2.40 19.66
C ALA A 191 15.41 1.90 19.24
N ALA A 192 15.76 2.09 17.97
CA ALA A 192 17.08 1.77 17.44
C ALA A 192 18.16 2.76 17.90
N LEU A 193 17.78 4.00 18.23
CA LEU A 193 18.64 5.02 18.79
C LEU A 193 18.27 5.24 20.26
N SER A 194 19.27 5.45 21.13
CA SER A 194 18.99 5.95 22.48
C SER A 194 18.41 7.37 22.44
N ARG A 195 17.72 7.76 23.50
CA ARG A 195 17.21 9.13 23.63
C ARG A 195 18.33 10.16 23.53
N GLU A 196 19.46 9.88 24.16
CA GLU A 196 20.66 10.73 24.20
C GLU A 196 21.27 10.86 22.79
N ASP A 197 21.39 9.76 22.03
CA ASP A 197 21.89 9.77 20.66
C ASP A 197 20.98 10.56 19.72
N PHE A 198 19.67 10.43 19.89
CA PHE A 198 18.69 11.18 19.12
C PHE A 198 18.83 12.69 19.38
N ILE A 199 18.93 13.10 20.66
CA ILE A 199 19.11 14.51 21.06
C ILE A 199 20.41 15.05 20.48
N ARG A 200 21.53 14.30 20.56
CA ARG A 200 22.80 14.72 19.94
C ARG A 200 22.65 14.88 18.42
N GLY A 201 21.94 13.95 17.77
CA GLY A 201 21.64 14.03 16.34
C GLY A 201 20.86 15.29 15.96
N VAL A 202 19.87 15.69 16.78
CA VAL A 202 19.12 16.93 16.58
C VAL A 202 20.06 18.15 16.73
N GLY A 203 20.95 18.16 17.73
CA GLY A 203 21.95 19.24 17.92
C GLY A 203 22.81 19.40 16.66
N ARG A 204 23.38 18.29 16.16
CA ARG A 204 24.20 18.30 14.95
C ARG A 204 23.43 18.71 13.70
N THR A 205 22.16 18.31 13.59
CA THR A 205 21.28 18.76 12.50
C THR A 205 21.13 20.27 12.48
N LYS A 206 20.95 20.90 13.65
CA LYS A 206 20.84 22.35 13.77
C LYS A 206 22.15 23.05 13.37
N GLU A 207 23.32 22.46 13.65
CA GLU A 207 24.62 22.95 13.18
C GLU A 207 24.73 22.95 11.67
N TYR A 208 24.34 21.87 10.98
CA TYR A 208 24.30 21.78 9.52
C TYR A 208 23.36 22.81 8.88
N ILE A 209 22.19 23.05 9.50
CA ILE A 209 21.25 24.08 9.03
C ILE A 209 21.87 25.47 9.19
N ALA A 210 22.51 25.76 10.34
CA ALA A 210 23.16 27.05 10.59
C ALA A 210 24.37 27.31 9.68
N ALA A 211 25.09 26.23 9.30
CA ALA A 211 26.21 26.30 8.36
C ALA A 211 25.77 26.48 6.88
N GLY A 212 24.47 26.28 6.60
CA GLY A 212 23.95 26.34 5.22
C GLY A 212 24.14 25.05 4.42
N ASP A 213 24.58 23.96 5.04
CA ASP A 213 24.77 22.68 4.37
C ASP A 213 23.43 22.05 3.93
N VAL A 214 22.38 22.28 4.72
CA VAL A 214 20.99 21.85 4.43
C VAL A 214 20.00 22.88 4.97
N TYR A 215 18.87 23.06 4.32
CA TYR A 215 17.78 23.90 4.82
C TYR A 215 16.78 23.10 5.68
N GLN A 216 16.74 21.79 5.51
CA GLN A 216 15.90 20.87 6.27
C GLN A 216 16.58 19.50 6.34
N LEU A 217 16.45 18.81 7.47
CA LEU A 217 16.89 17.44 7.67
C LEU A 217 15.86 16.68 8.51
N VAL A 218 15.47 15.50 8.08
CA VAL A 218 14.59 14.61 8.83
C VAL A 218 15.43 13.54 9.51
N LEU A 219 15.61 13.66 10.82
CA LEU A 219 16.25 12.64 11.66
C LEU A 219 15.22 11.59 12.04
N SER A 220 15.45 10.33 11.68
CA SER A 220 14.54 9.22 11.96
C SER A 220 15.12 8.23 12.97
N SER A 221 14.25 7.58 13.74
CA SER A 221 14.59 6.43 14.57
C SER A 221 13.60 5.32 14.33
N ARG A 222 14.11 4.10 14.09
CA ARG A 222 13.26 2.91 13.94
C ARG A 222 12.88 2.40 15.33
N PHE A 223 11.60 2.05 15.49
CA PHE A 223 11.11 1.29 16.62
C PHE A 223 10.76 -0.13 16.17
N SER A 224 11.18 -1.12 16.94
CA SER A 224 10.96 -2.54 16.60
C SER A 224 10.37 -3.28 17.79
N GLY A 225 9.41 -4.15 17.53
CA GLY A 225 8.75 -4.99 18.52
C GLY A 225 8.19 -6.25 17.89
N ARG A 226 7.77 -7.20 18.71
CA ARG A 226 7.07 -8.42 18.26
C ARG A 226 5.60 -8.30 18.61
N HIS A 227 4.73 -8.84 17.77
CA HIS A 227 3.30 -8.86 18.00
C HIS A 227 2.64 -10.09 17.39
N GLN A 228 1.48 -10.43 17.93
CA GLN A 228 0.53 -11.42 17.40
C GLN A 228 -0.78 -10.73 16.98
N LEU A 229 -0.72 -9.42 16.72
CA LEU A 229 -1.85 -8.64 16.25
C LEU A 229 -2.07 -8.91 14.77
N ASP A 230 -3.33 -8.97 14.35
CA ASP A 230 -3.66 -8.88 12.93
C ASP A 230 -3.25 -7.50 12.42
N PRO A 231 -2.41 -7.40 11.36
CA PRO A 231 -1.98 -6.12 10.81
C PRO A 231 -3.14 -5.20 10.40
N PHE A 232 -4.28 -5.75 10.01
CA PHE A 232 -5.45 -4.94 9.68
C PHE A 232 -6.07 -4.29 10.93
N GLN A 233 -5.97 -4.91 12.11
CA GLN A 233 -6.37 -4.27 13.36
C GLN A 233 -5.43 -3.11 13.74
N VAL A 234 -4.13 -3.26 13.45
CA VAL A 234 -3.14 -2.17 13.62
C VAL A 234 -3.52 -0.98 12.72
N TYR A 235 -3.86 -1.24 11.45
CA TYR A 235 -4.35 -0.22 10.54
C TYR A 235 -5.60 0.51 11.09
N ARG A 236 -6.59 -0.25 11.55
CA ARG A 236 -7.81 0.31 12.12
C ARG A 236 -7.54 1.19 13.34
N ALA A 237 -6.64 0.75 14.23
CA ALA A 237 -6.23 1.55 15.40
C ALA A 237 -5.50 2.83 14.98
N LEU A 238 -4.57 2.75 14.04
CA LEU A 238 -3.84 3.90 13.50
C LEU A 238 -4.80 4.94 12.92
N ARG A 239 -5.79 4.50 12.15
CA ARG A 239 -6.82 5.34 11.55
C ARG A 239 -7.64 6.13 12.58
N LEU A 240 -7.82 5.58 13.78
CA LEU A 240 -8.56 6.23 14.87
C LEU A 240 -7.68 7.17 15.71
N VAL A 241 -6.40 6.80 15.89
CA VAL A 241 -5.47 7.53 16.78
C VAL A 241 -4.79 8.69 16.05
N ASN A 242 -4.44 8.48 14.80
CA ASN A 242 -3.70 9.46 13.99
C ASN A 242 -4.19 9.43 12.53
N PRO A 243 -5.41 9.92 12.25
CA PRO A 243 -5.92 9.98 10.88
C PRO A 243 -5.03 10.88 10.03
N SER A 244 -4.83 10.45 8.78
CA SER A 244 -4.09 11.19 7.76
C SER A 244 -4.98 11.36 6.53
N PRO A 245 -4.81 12.43 5.73
CA PRO A 245 -5.56 12.58 4.47
C PRO A 245 -5.43 11.39 3.53
N TYR A 246 -4.32 10.68 3.57
CA TYR A 246 -4.04 9.50 2.76
C TYR A 246 -3.55 8.37 3.64
N MET A 247 -4.42 7.39 3.88
CA MET A 247 -4.08 6.21 4.66
C MET A 247 -4.04 4.98 3.76
N PHE A 248 -3.17 4.03 4.09
CA PHE A 248 -3.01 2.82 3.31
C PHE A 248 -2.75 1.59 4.16
N TYR A 249 -3.24 0.47 3.67
CA TYR A 249 -2.92 -0.88 4.09
C TYR A 249 -2.55 -1.67 2.83
N CYS A 250 -1.34 -2.22 2.77
CA CYS A 250 -0.87 -2.99 1.62
C CYS A 250 -0.32 -4.33 2.10
N GLN A 251 -0.89 -5.43 1.62
CA GLN A 251 -0.42 -6.79 1.88
C GLN A 251 0.39 -7.27 0.67
N LEU A 252 1.71 -7.43 0.87
CA LEU A 252 2.69 -7.73 -0.16
C LEU A 252 3.43 -9.02 0.20
N GLY A 253 2.83 -10.17 -0.12
CA GLY A 253 3.29 -11.47 0.34
C GLY A 253 3.25 -11.58 1.87
N GLU A 254 4.41 -11.83 2.49
CA GLU A 254 4.56 -11.90 3.95
C GLU A 254 4.72 -10.52 4.61
N LEU A 255 4.95 -9.47 3.82
CA LEU A 255 5.10 -8.12 4.30
C LEU A 255 3.75 -7.40 4.26
N THR A 256 3.42 -6.71 5.36
CA THR A 256 2.30 -5.76 5.39
C THR A 256 2.84 -4.37 5.69
N VAL A 257 2.46 -3.40 4.85
CA VAL A 257 2.81 -1.98 5.02
C VAL A 257 1.57 -1.21 5.38
N VAL A 258 1.66 -0.40 6.44
CA VAL A 258 0.53 0.36 7.02
C VAL A 258 0.97 1.79 7.27
N GLY A 259 0.16 2.77 6.92
CA GLY A 259 0.46 4.19 7.15
C GLY A 259 -0.70 5.10 6.89
#